data_fb40bd9e702abb9bcf9d8af4ec44f91b
#
_entry.id   fb40bd9e702abb9bcf9d8af4ec44f91b
#
_cell.length_a   1.000
_cell.length_b   1.000
_cell.length_c   1.000
_cell.angle_alpha   90.00
_cell.angle_beta   90.00
_cell.angle_gamma   90.00
#
_symmetry.space_group_name_H-M   'P 1'
#
loop_
_entity.id
_entity.type
_entity.pdbx_description
1 polymer ?
#
loop_
_entity_poly.entity_id
_entity_poly.type
_entity_poly.pdbx_seq_one_letter_code
_entity_poly.pdbx_strand_id
1 'polypeptide(L)'
;SDYSFTRLKLDNEYCFYGKMAGDFLRKEMNSPVFIDSQDPNKLMPRYSLTTGISQGIMSNCIKNVLRDFTFPEHLSDTLMDKYNLISYDNALRWIHFPENKEQYDKAKYRLTFEELFLLQLGLKSMKNRKKRLAGAPMESKSIDEYYSSLPFTLTGAQIRAISECCDDMQKSVPMNRLLQGDVGSGKTAVFL
;
A
#
# COMPACT_ATOMS: atom_id res chain seq x y z
N SER A 1 9.38 26.95 26.04
CA SER A 1 8.55 28.17 26.08
C SER A 1 7.52 28.01 27.19
N ASP A 2 7.35 29.01 28.00
CA ASP A 2 6.52 29.02 29.23
C ASP A 2 5.03 28.70 29.02
N TYR A 3 4.57 28.70 27.77
CA TYR A 3 3.17 28.47 27.42
C TYR A 3 2.68 27.02 27.66
N SER A 4 3.59 26.08 27.80
CA SER A 4 3.22 24.65 27.99
C SER A 4 2.95 24.34 29.48
N PHE A 5 3.57 25.05 30.40
CA PHE A 5 3.48 24.77 31.83
C PHE A 5 2.22 25.32 32.49
N THR A 6 1.60 26.36 31.93
CA THR A 6 0.35 26.94 32.47
C THR A 6 -0.86 26.01 32.39
N ARG A 7 -0.79 24.93 31.60
CA ARG A 7 -1.85 23.93 31.48
C ARG A 7 -1.71 22.77 32.46
N LEU A 8 -0.55 22.64 33.10
CA LEU A 8 -0.29 21.56 34.04
C LEU A 8 -0.75 21.95 35.44
N LYS A 9 -1.54 21.10 36.06
CA LYS A 9 -1.96 21.21 37.45
C LYS A 9 -1.13 20.26 38.30
N LEU A 10 -0.78 20.65 39.50
CA LEU A 10 -0.12 19.78 40.48
C LEU A 10 -1.05 18.58 40.76
N ASP A 11 -0.46 17.44 41.06
CA ASP A 11 -1.14 16.19 41.43
C ASP A 11 -1.99 15.53 40.34
N ASN A 12 -1.84 15.94 39.06
CA ASN A 12 -2.47 15.28 37.93
C ASN A 12 -1.44 14.49 37.11
N GLU A 13 -1.86 13.37 36.55
CA GLU A 13 -1.08 12.59 35.60
C GLU A 13 -1.30 13.11 34.19
N TYR A 14 -0.22 13.20 33.43
CA TYR A 14 -0.23 13.70 32.07
C TYR A 14 0.58 12.83 31.12
N CYS A 15 0.11 12.66 29.90
CA CYS A 15 0.85 11.97 28.85
C CYS A 15 1.58 12.97 27.95
N PHE A 16 2.88 12.73 27.73
CA PHE A 16 3.71 13.49 26.82
C PHE A 16 4.22 12.59 25.70
N TYR A 17 4.18 13.09 24.50
CA TYR A 17 4.73 12.44 23.32
C TYR A 17 5.90 13.25 22.77
N GLY A 18 7.06 12.62 22.58
CA GLY A 18 8.23 13.28 22.05
C GLY A 18 9.41 12.33 21.89
N LYS A 19 10.48 12.85 21.31
CA LYS A 19 11.72 12.09 21.16
C LYS A 19 12.54 12.22 22.45
N MET A 20 12.88 11.08 23.03
CA MET A 20 13.80 11.03 24.17
C MET A 20 15.22 11.42 23.72
N ALA A 21 15.87 12.25 24.51
CA ALA A 21 17.24 12.70 24.37
C ALA A 21 17.95 12.58 25.73
N GLY A 22 19.27 12.84 25.76
CA GLY A 22 20.08 12.79 26.99
C GLY A 22 20.73 11.44 27.25
N ASP A 23 21.40 11.32 28.39
CA ASP A 23 22.17 10.15 28.82
C ASP A 23 21.32 9.20 29.67
N PHE A 24 21.94 8.08 30.08
CA PHE A 24 21.31 7.10 30.98
C PHE A 24 20.90 7.73 32.32
N LEU A 25 21.69 8.71 32.79
CA LEU A 25 21.47 9.41 34.06
C LEU A 25 20.52 10.61 33.96
N ARG A 26 20.45 11.24 32.77
CA ARG A 26 19.61 12.42 32.53
C ARG A 26 18.82 12.26 31.26
N LYS A 27 17.56 11.85 31.41
CA LYS A 27 16.62 11.72 30.29
C LYS A 27 15.90 13.04 30.09
N GLU A 28 15.93 13.53 28.86
CA GLU A 28 15.25 14.76 28.45
C GLU A 28 14.30 14.47 27.28
N MET A 29 13.26 15.28 27.14
CA MET A 29 12.37 15.24 26.02
C MET A 29 12.29 16.62 25.39
N ASN A 30 12.79 16.74 24.16
CA ASN A 30 12.81 18.01 23.46
C ASN A 30 11.44 18.29 22.82
N SER A 31 10.85 19.45 23.14
CA SER A 31 9.58 19.93 22.60
C SER A 31 8.46 18.88 22.69
N PRO A 32 8.17 18.35 23.88
CA PRO A 32 7.13 17.33 24.03
C PRO A 32 5.76 17.88 23.62
N VAL A 33 4.97 17.05 22.97
CA VAL A 33 3.57 17.32 22.68
C VAL A 33 2.74 16.81 23.85
N PHE A 34 1.95 17.69 24.44
CA PHE A 34 0.99 17.33 25.48
C PHE A 34 -0.19 16.59 24.84
N ILE A 35 -0.52 15.43 25.40
CA ILE A 35 -1.66 14.61 25.00
C ILE A 35 -2.72 14.73 26.10
N ASP A 36 -3.85 15.29 25.75
CA ASP A 36 -5.02 15.38 26.62
C ASP A 36 -5.74 14.02 26.66
N SER A 37 -5.05 13.01 27.15
CA SER A 37 -5.56 11.65 27.35
C SER A 37 -4.72 10.95 28.41
N GLN A 38 -5.39 10.27 29.31
CA GLN A 38 -4.74 9.42 30.32
C GLN A 38 -4.33 8.04 29.74
N ASP A 39 -4.70 7.74 28.50
CA ASP A 39 -4.30 6.50 27.84
C ASP A 39 -3.00 6.69 27.06
N PRO A 40 -1.87 6.12 27.52
CA PRO A 40 -0.58 6.21 26.85
C PRO A 40 -0.55 5.46 25.51
N ASN A 41 -1.50 4.56 25.26
CA ASN A 41 -1.61 3.76 24.04
C ASN A 41 -2.54 4.40 22.99
N LYS A 42 -3.11 5.56 23.28
CA LYS A 42 -4.00 6.25 22.35
C LYS A 42 -3.28 6.60 21.06
N LEU A 43 -3.78 6.05 19.95
CA LEU A 43 -3.27 6.35 18.63
C LEU A 43 -3.64 7.78 18.24
N MET A 44 -2.65 8.57 17.84
CA MET A 44 -2.85 9.96 17.44
C MET A 44 -2.38 10.17 16.00
N PRO A 45 -3.20 10.79 15.15
CA PRO A 45 -2.81 11.06 13.77
C PRO A 45 -1.70 12.13 13.74
N ARG A 46 -0.73 11.93 12.82
CA ARG A 46 0.28 12.94 12.48
C ARG A 46 0.17 13.28 11.00
N TYR A 47 -0.06 14.54 10.74
CA TYR A 47 -0.19 15.08 9.40
C TYR A 47 1.08 15.77 8.95
N SER A 48 1.40 15.65 7.66
CA SER A 48 2.40 16.51 7.04
C SER A 48 1.84 17.93 6.97
N LEU A 49 2.61 18.89 7.48
CA LEU A 49 2.16 20.27 7.64
C LEU A 49 2.97 21.21 6.75
N THR A 50 2.34 22.31 6.36
CA THR A 50 2.99 23.47 5.74
C THR A 50 3.12 24.61 6.74
N THR A 51 3.95 25.60 6.42
CA THR A 51 4.14 26.78 7.26
C THR A 51 2.80 27.45 7.59
N GLY A 52 2.59 27.75 8.87
CA GLY A 52 1.37 28.41 9.37
C GLY A 52 0.23 27.48 9.79
N ILE A 53 0.32 26.17 9.52
CA ILE A 53 -0.68 25.19 9.95
C ILE A 53 -0.11 24.31 11.07
N SER A 54 -0.81 24.23 12.20
CA SER A 54 -0.44 23.34 13.31
C SER A 54 -1.17 22.00 13.24
N GLN A 55 -0.65 20.97 13.94
CA GLN A 55 -1.31 19.67 14.07
C GLN A 55 -2.74 19.79 14.62
N GLY A 56 -2.94 20.70 15.59
CA GLY A 56 -4.24 20.95 16.17
C GLY A 56 -5.25 21.53 15.19
N ILE A 57 -4.82 22.48 14.36
CA ILE A 57 -5.68 23.06 13.30
C ILE A 57 -6.08 21.98 12.31
N MET A 58 -5.10 21.22 11.78
CA MET A 58 -5.37 20.14 10.83
C MET A 58 -6.30 19.08 11.41
N SER A 59 -6.03 18.62 12.63
CA SER A 59 -6.86 17.63 13.31
C SER A 59 -8.30 18.12 13.50
N ASN A 60 -8.50 19.39 13.89
CA ASN A 60 -9.84 19.97 14.06
C ASN A 60 -10.60 20.11 12.72
N CYS A 61 -9.90 20.51 11.65
CA CYS A 61 -10.50 20.55 10.31
C CYS A 61 -10.99 19.16 9.89
N ILE A 62 -10.17 18.12 10.06
CA ILE A 62 -10.54 16.76 9.70
C ILE A 62 -11.71 16.26 10.58
N LYS A 63 -11.69 16.53 11.88
CA LYS A 63 -12.81 16.18 12.78
C LYS A 63 -14.13 16.81 12.32
N ASN A 64 -14.09 18.08 11.93
CA ASN A 64 -15.29 18.78 11.45
C ASN A 64 -15.82 18.14 10.15
N VAL A 65 -14.94 17.86 9.19
CA VAL A 65 -15.33 17.17 7.95
C VAL A 65 -15.96 15.81 8.25
N LEU A 66 -15.29 14.99 9.06
CA LEU A 66 -15.79 13.66 9.42
C LEU A 66 -17.11 13.71 10.22
N ARG A 67 -17.40 14.79 10.98
CA ARG A 67 -18.65 14.97 11.69
C ARG A 67 -19.80 15.35 10.73
N ASP A 68 -19.52 16.24 9.79
CA ASP A 68 -20.55 16.90 8.98
C ASP A 68 -20.87 16.12 7.69
N PHE A 69 -20.01 15.16 7.29
CA PHE A 69 -20.18 14.36 6.08
C PHE A 69 -20.26 12.87 6.40
N THR A 70 -21.08 12.17 5.60
CA THR A 70 -21.11 10.71 5.50
C THR A 70 -20.60 10.30 4.14
N PHE A 71 -19.65 9.41 4.09
CA PHE A 71 -18.99 8.98 2.87
C PHE A 71 -19.69 7.73 2.31
N PRO A 72 -20.18 7.78 1.06
CA PRO A 72 -20.90 6.66 0.48
C PRO A 72 -19.98 5.46 0.24
N GLU A 73 -20.54 4.26 0.32
CA GLU A 73 -19.84 3.04 -0.03
C GLU A 73 -19.74 2.89 -1.55
N HIS A 74 -18.59 2.44 -2.06
CA HIS A 74 -18.32 2.26 -3.49
C HIS A 74 -18.18 0.81 -3.89
N LEU A 75 -17.91 -0.08 -2.93
CA LEU A 75 -17.77 -1.50 -3.18
C LEU A 75 -19.13 -2.20 -3.02
N SER A 76 -19.35 -3.26 -3.77
CA SER A 76 -20.54 -4.08 -3.61
C SER A 76 -20.51 -4.88 -2.30
N ASP A 77 -21.70 -5.14 -1.75
CA ASP A 77 -21.84 -5.96 -0.53
C ASP A 77 -21.15 -7.32 -0.67
N THR A 78 -21.24 -7.93 -1.85
CA THR A 78 -20.56 -9.20 -2.14
C THR A 78 -19.04 -9.14 -1.96
N LEU A 79 -18.40 -8.01 -2.33
CA LEU A 79 -16.96 -7.82 -2.12
C LEU A 79 -16.66 -7.54 -0.65
N MET A 80 -17.49 -6.74 -0.01
CA MET A 80 -17.33 -6.41 1.39
C MET A 80 -17.41 -7.66 2.27
N ASP A 81 -18.40 -8.50 2.06
CA ASP A 81 -18.59 -9.76 2.78
C ASP A 81 -17.43 -10.74 2.51
N LYS A 82 -17.07 -10.92 1.23
CA LYS A 82 -16.01 -11.87 0.82
C LYS A 82 -14.67 -11.56 1.47
N TYR A 83 -14.32 -10.28 1.63
CA TYR A 83 -13.03 -9.83 2.15
C TYR A 83 -13.12 -9.27 3.55
N ASN A 84 -14.28 -9.39 4.21
CA ASN A 84 -14.54 -8.90 5.57
C ASN A 84 -14.13 -7.42 5.74
N LEU A 85 -14.60 -6.58 4.82
CA LEU A 85 -14.28 -5.17 4.80
C LEU A 85 -15.28 -4.36 5.62
N ILE A 86 -14.79 -3.38 6.35
CA ILE A 86 -15.62 -2.37 7.00
C ILE A 86 -16.09 -1.34 5.97
N SER A 87 -17.17 -0.59 6.28
CA SER A 87 -17.64 0.50 5.41
C SER A 87 -16.57 1.56 5.17
N TYR A 88 -16.65 2.24 4.02
CA TYR A 88 -15.73 3.30 3.66
C TYR A 88 -15.76 4.46 4.66
N ASP A 89 -16.95 4.85 5.14
CA ASP A 89 -17.11 5.88 6.15
C ASP A 89 -16.41 5.53 7.46
N ASN A 90 -16.60 4.31 7.96
CA ASN A 90 -15.88 3.83 9.15
C ASN A 90 -14.37 3.76 8.92
N ALA A 91 -13.93 3.36 7.74
CA ALA A 91 -12.50 3.32 7.44
C ALA A 91 -11.86 4.71 7.50
N LEU A 92 -12.52 5.73 6.95
CA LEU A 92 -12.03 7.11 7.02
C LEU A 92 -12.03 7.65 8.46
N ARG A 93 -13.04 7.35 9.25
CA ARG A 93 -13.09 7.77 10.66
C ARG A 93 -12.00 7.11 11.49
N TRP A 94 -11.88 5.80 11.37
CA TRP A 94 -10.97 5.01 12.18
C TRP A 94 -9.51 5.14 11.77
N ILE A 95 -9.19 5.47 10.51
CA ILE A 95 -7.79 5.74 10.14
C ILE A 95 -7.27 7.03 10.75
N HIS A 96 -8.15 8.02 10.95
CA HIS A 96 -7.80 9.30 11.54
C HIS A 96 -7.93 9.31 13.08
N PHE A 97 -9.00 8.74 13.61
CA PHE A 97 -9.32 8.79 15.05
C PHE A 97 -9.79 7.42 15.57
N PRO A 98 -8.91 6.42 15.55
CA PRO A 98 -9.26 5.10 16.08
C PRO A 98 -9.34 5.15 17.60
N GLU A 99 -10.29 4.40 18.17
CA GLU A 99 -10.38 4.20 19.62
C GLU A 99 -9.35 3.19 20.12
N ASN A 100 -9.01 2.22 19.27
CA ASN A 100 -8.07 1.16 19.59
C ASN A 100 -7.31 0.70 18.33
N LYS A 101 -6.30 -0.15 18.55
CA LYS A 101 -5.48 -0.67 17.46
C LYS A 101 -6.26 -1.52 16.45
N GLU A 102 -7.25 -2.25 16.89
CA GLU A 102 -8.07 -3.11 16.01
C GLU A 102 -8.84 -2.28 14.99
N GLN A 103 -9.45 -1.16 15.41
CA GLN A 103 -10.10 -0.23 14.49
C GLN A 103 -9.12 0.34 13.47
N TYR A 104 -7.94 0.75 13.92
CA TYR A 104 -6.89 1.24 13.02
C TYR A 104 -6.47 0.21 11.99
N ASP A 105 -6.24 -1.04 12.43
CA ASP A 105 -5.79 -2.11 11.53
C ASP A 105 -6.89 -2.48 10.50
N LYS A 106 -8.16 -2.51 10.89
CA LYS A 106 -9.31 -2.70 9.98
C LYS A 106 -9.43 -1.56 8.98
N ALA A 107 -9.29 -0.32 9.43
CA ALA A 107 -9.34 0.85 8.56
C ALA A 107 -8.20 0.86 7.54
N LYS A 108 -6.99 0.58 7.99
CA LYS A 108 -5.82 0.45 7.13
C LYS A 108 -5.99 -0.65 6.09
N TYR A 109 -6.47 -1.82 6.51
CA TYR A 109 -6.76 -2.93 5.62
C TYR A 109 -7.77 -2.54 4.53
N ARG A 110 -8.90 -1.91 4.92
CA ARG A 110 -9.94 -1.47 3.98
C ARG A 110 -9.42 -0.47 2.95
N LEU A 111 -8.69 0.56 3.38
CA LEU A 111 -8.16 1.58 2.49
C LEU A 111 -7.07 1.03 1.57
N THR A 112 -6.18 0.19 2.09
CA THR A 112 -5.16 -0.49 1.28
C THR A 112 -5.79 -1.43 0.25
N PHE A 113 -6.82 -2.18 0.64
CA PHE A 113 -7.56 -3.05 -0.28
C PHE A 113 -8.14 -2.24 -1.44
N GLU A 114 -8.80 -1.12 -1.15
CA GLU A 114 -9.41 -0.28 -2.20
C GLU A 114 -8.38 0.29 -3.16
N GLU A 115 -7.28 0.83 -2.66
CA GLU A 115 -6.19 1.35 -3.47
C GLU A 115 -5.63 0.30 -4.43
N LEU A 116 -5.33 -0.90 -3.91
CA LEU A 116 -4.83 -2.01 -4.72
C LEU A 116 -5.89 -2.57 -5.68
N PHE A 117 -7.15 -2.59 -5.27
CA PHE A 117 -8.26 -3.03 -6.11
C PHE A 117 -8.45 -2.10 -7.31
N LEU A 118 -8.45 -0.78 -7.09
CA LEU A 118 -8.53 0.21 -8.16
C LEU A 118 -7.34 0.13 -9.12
N LEU A 119 -6.13 -0.05 -8.58
CA LEU A 119 -4.94 -0.27 -9.40
C LEU A 119 -5.09 -1.51 -10.29
N GLN A 120 -5.53 -2.64 -9.71
CA GLN A 120 -5.74 -3.89 -10.46
C GLN A 120 -6.84 -3.76 -11.52
N LEU A 121 -7.93 -3.06 -11.22
CA LEU A 121 -8.98 -2.76 -12.19
C LEU A 121 -8.43 -1.95 -13.37
N GLY A 122 -7.64 -0.91 -13.08
CA GLY A 122 -6.99 -0.10 -14.10
C GLY A 122 -6.08 -0.92 -15.01
N LEU A 123 -5.19 -1.72 -14.42
CA LEU A 123 -4.29 -2.61 -15.16
C LEU A 123 -5.06 -3.65 -16.02
N LYS A 124 -6.12 -4.25 -15.47
CA LYS A 124 -6.95 -5.21 -16.17
C LYS A 124 -7.71 -4.55 -17.35
N SER A 125 -8.22 -3.34 -17.16
CA SER A 125 -8.85 -2.55 -18.21
C SER A 125 -7.88 -2.25 -19.36
N MET A 126 -6.65 -1.81 -19.03
CA MET A 126 -5.61 -1.59 -20.03
C MET A 126 -5.23 -2.86 -20.78
N LYS A 127 -5.08 -3.99 -20.08
CA LYS A 127 -4.80 -5.30 -20.67
C LYS A 127 -5.91 -5.73 -21.63
N ASN A 128 -7.18 -5.53 -21.25
CA ASN A 128 -8.32 -5.87 -22.10
C ASN A 128 -8.41 -4.99 -23.35
N ARG A 129 -8.01 -3.71 -23.28
CA ARG A 129 -7.90 -2.87 -24.47
C ARG A 129 -6.84 -3.39 -25.45
N LYS A 130 -5.68 -3.81 -24.95
CA LYS A 130 -4.60 -4.38 -25.77
C LYS A 130 -4.99 -5.71 -26.42
N LYS A 131 -5.79 -6.55 -25.75
CA LYS A 131 -6.31 -7.81 -26.33
C LYS A 131 -7.20 -7.61 -27.57
N ARG A 132 -7.74 -6.40 -27.76
CA ARG A 132 -8.52 -6.07 -28.97
C ARG A 132 -7.64 -5.71 -30.17
N LEU A 133 -6.34 -5.54 -29.99
CA LEU A 133 -5.40 -5.34 -31.07
C LEU A 133 -5.14 -6.71 -31.73
N ALA A 134 -5.33 -6.81 -33.01
CA ALA A 134 -4.96 -8.01 -33.76
C ALA A 134 -3.44 -8.16 -33.78
N GLY A 135 -2.93 -9.29 -33.34
CA GLY A 135 -1.54 -9.69 -33.51
C GLY A 135 -1.38 -10.47 -34.85
N ALA A 136 -0.18 -10.50 -35.39
CA ALA A 136 0.18 -11.41 -36.42
C ALA A 136 0.67 -12.71 -35.77
N PRO A 137 -0.08 -13.85 -35.86
CA PRO A 137 0.40 -15.12 -35.34
C PRO A 137 1.70 -15.51 -36.02
N MET A 138 2.66 -15.96 -35.26
CA MET A 138 3.90 -16.52 -35.76
C MET A 138 3.71 -18.01 -36.05
N GLU A 139 4.30 -18.51 -37.13
CA GLU A 139 4.34 -19.94 -37.38
C GLU A 139 5.18 -20.66 -36.33
N SER A 140 4.71 -21.83 -35.89
CA SER A 140 5.49 -22.66 -34.98
C SER A 140 6.72 -23.20 -35.72
N LYS A 141 7.90 -22.89 -35.18
CA LYS A 141 9.18 -23.48 -35.60
C LYS A 141 9.73 -24.33 -34.49
N SER A 142 10.47 -25.38 -34.84
CA SER A 142 11.20 -26.18 -33.84
C SER A 142 12.26 -25.28 -33.18
N ILE A 143 12.32 -25.33 -31.86
CA ILE A 143 13.33 -24.65 -31.04
C ILE A 143 14.49 -25.59 -30.65
N ASP A 144 14.52 -26.81 -31.20
CA ASP A 144 15.54 -27.80 -30.86
C ASP A 144 16.93 -27.38 -31.35
N GLU A 145 17.02 -26.70 -32.50
CA GLU A 145 18.26 -26.11 -32.99
C GLU A 145 18.80 -25.05 -32.03
N TYR A 146 17.90 -24.22 -31.50
CA TYR A 146 18.28 -23.22 -30.48
C TYR A 146 18.81 -23.89 -29.22
N TYR A 147 18.11 -24.89 -28.70
CA TYR A 147 18.57 -25.62 -27.52
C TYR A 147 19.94 -26.27 -27.73
N SER A 148 20.17 -26.83 -28.92
CA SER A 148 21.43 -27.47 -29.28
C SER A 148 22.59 -26.50 -29.49
N SER A 149 22.30 -25.25 -29.80
CA SER A 149 23.32 -24.19 -30.00
C SER A 149 23.87 -23.60 -28.70
N LEU A 150 23.18 -23.82 -27.58
CA LEU A 150 23.57 -23.25 -26.30
C LEU A 150 24.77 -24.02 -25.69
N PRO A 151 25.78 -23.33 -25.13
CA PRO A 151 26.92 -23.96 -24.50
C PRO A 151 26.60 -24.54 -23.09
N PHE A 152 25.35 -24.51 -22.68
CA PHE A 152 24.86 -25.00 -21.37
C PHE A 152 23.44 -25.56 -21.51
N THR A 153 23.06 -26.38 -20.53
CA THR A 153 21.71 -26.93 -20.45
C THR A 153 20.75 -25.96 -19.77
N LEU A 154 19.61 -25.72 -20.38
CA LEU A 154 18.56 -24.88 -19.80
C LEU A 154 17.91 -25.55 -18.58
N THR A 155 17.54 -24.74 -17.61
CA THR A 155 16.76 -25.22 -16.45
C THR A 155 15.31 -25.48 -16.87
N GLY A 156 14.60 -26.34 -16.13
CA GLY A 156 13.19 -26.60 -16.39
C GLY A 156 12.30 -25.35 -16.33
N ALA A 157 12.67 -24.33 -15.55
CA ALA A 157 11.97 -23.04 -15.49
C ALA A 157 12.17 -22.22 -16.77
N GLN A 158 13.40 -22.20 -17.32
CA GLN A 158 13.71 -21.53 -18.58
C GLN A 158 12.99 -22.21 -19.76
N ILE A 159 12.99 -23.54 -19.83
CA ILE A 159 12.27 -24.29 -20.87
C ILE A 159 10.76 -23.98 -20.82
N ARG A 160 10.14 -24.00 -19.65
CA ARG A 160 8.71 -23.62 -19.51
C ARG A 160 8.46 -22.19 -19.97
N ALA A 161 9.31 -21.24 -19.58
CA ALA A 161 9.15 -19.83 -19.97
C ALA A 161 9.25 -19.67 -21.49
N ILE A 162 10.17 -20.35 -22.16
CA ILE A 162 10.29 -20.36 -23.63
C ILE A 162 9.04 -20.94 -24.27
N SER A 163 8.60 -22.12 -23.83
CA SER A 163 7.38 -22.78 -24.35
C SER A 163 6.17 -21.87 -24.24
N GLU A 164 5.97 -21.26 -23.07
CA GLU A 164 4.83 -20.35 -22.86
C GLU A 164 4.91 -19.09 -23.73
N CYS A 165 6.11 -18.56 -24.01
CA CYS A 165 6.30 -17.45 -24.94
C CYS A 165 5.97 -17.87 -26.38
N CYS A 166 6.44 -19.03 -26.81
CA CYS A 166 6.13 -19.58 -28.15
C CYS A 166 4.65 -19.80 -28.34
N ASP A 167 3.97 -20.40 -27.34
CA ASP A 167 2.51 -20.60 -27.37
C ASP A 167 1.75 -19.27 -27.48
N ASP A 168 2.22 -18.21 -26.81
CA ASP A 168 1.56 -16.90 -26.91
C ASP A 168 1.83 -16.21 -28.25
N MET A 169 3.01 -16.35 -28.83
CA MET A 169 3.36 -15.78 -30.14
C MET A 169 2.56 -16.40 -31.30
N GLN A 170 2.06 -17.63 -31.17
CA GLN A 170 1.19 -18.29 -32.13
C GLN A 170 -0.26 -17.79 -32.07
N LYS A 171 -0.65 -17.03 -31.07
CA LYS A 171 -2.00 -16.50 -30.90
C LYS A 171 -2.23 -15.27 -31.76
N SER A 172 -3.50 -15.05 -32.15
CA SER A 172 -3.93 -13.83 -32.83
C SER A 172 -3.94 -12.57 -31.97
N VAL A 173 -3.46 -12.65 -30.74
CA VAL A 173 -3.37 -11.55 -29.78
C VAL A 173 -1.89 -11.30 -29.46
N PRO A 174 -1.40 -10.07 -29.48
CA PRO A 174 0.01 -9.78 -29.17
C PRO A 174 0.41 -10.32 -27.80
N MET A 175 1.54 -11.02 -27.74
CA MET A 175 2.13 -11.46 -26.49
C MET A 175 2.45 -10.27 -25.59
N ASN A 176 2.14 -10.39 -24.29
CA ASN A 176 2.51 -9.41 -23.27
C ASN A 176 2.84 -10.14 -21.98
N ARG A 177 4.11 -10.51 -21.82
CA ARG A 177 4.63 -11.25 -20.66
C ARG A 177 5.74 -10.48 -19.96
N LEU A 178 5.81 -10.62 -18.67
CA LEU A 178 6.94 -10.18 -17.85
C LEU A 178 7.76 -11.40 -17.46
N LEU A 179 9.02 -11.47 -17.89
CA LEU A 179 9.96 -12.47 -17.43
C LEU A 179 10.73 -11.91 -16.21
N GLN A 180 10.52 -12.53 -15.05
CA GLN A 180 11.17 -12.16 -13.81
C GLN A 180 12.12 -13.24 -13.34
N GLY A 181 13.26 -12.85 -12.80
CA GLY A 181 14.27 -13.72 -12.22
C GLY A 181 15.43 -12.90 -11.66
N ASP A 182 16.24 -13.52 -10.81
CA ASP A 182 17.40 -12.87 -10.18
C ASP A 182 18.48 -12.49 -11.20
N VAL A 183 19.42 -11.63 -10.78
CA VAL A 183 20.61 -11.32 -11.58
C VAL A 183 21.41 -12.61 -11.78
N GLY A 184 21.78 -12.90 -13.03
CA GLY A 184 22.51 -14.14 -13.37
C GLY A 184 21.64 -15.39 -13.58
N SER A 185 20.30 -15.29 -13.45
CA SER A 185 19.37 -16.42 -13.67
C SER A 185 19.22 -16.85 -15.15
N GLY A 186 20.00 -16.28 -16.06
CA GLY A 186 19.98 -16.65 -17.48
C GLY A 186 18.75 -16.18 -18.25
N LYS A 187 18.10 -15.06 -17.84
CA LYS A 187 16.94 -14.48 -18.55
C LYS A 187 17.22 -14.23 -20.05
N THR A 188 18.44 -13.86 -20.39
CA THR A 188 18.85 -13.62 -21.77
C THR A 188 18.65 -14.85 -22.66
N ALA A 189 18.93 -16.04 -22.13
CA ALA A 189 18.72 -17.28 -22.87
C ALA A 189 17.22 -17.62 -23.12
N VAL A 190 16.29 -16.89 -22.54
CA VAL A 190 14.85 -17.04 -22.81
C VAL A 190 14.40 -16.07 -23.91
N PHE A 191 15.15 -14.99 -24.17
CA PHE A 191 14.81 -13.96 -25.14
C PHE A 191 15.51 -14.10 -26.48
N LEU A 192 16.59 -14.85 -26.56
CA LEU A 192 17.33 -15.10 -27.81
C LEU A 192 16.66 -16.18 -28.65
#